data_2cc0570e543ae63c8462e24ac95362b8
#
_entry.id   2cc0570e543ae63c8462e24ac95362b8
#
_cell.length_a   1.000
_cell.length_b   1.000
_cell.length_c   1.000
_cell.angle_alpha   90.00
_cell.angle_beta   90.00
_cell.angle_gamma   90.00
#
_symmetry.space_group_name_H-M   'P 1'
#
loop_
_entity.id
_entity.type
_entity.pdbx_description
1 polymer ?
#
loop_
_entity_poly.entity_id
_entity_poly.type
_entity_poly.pdbx_seq_one_letter_code
_entity_poly.pdbx_strand_id
1 'polypeptide(L)'
;MATSAAAPPLCTWLVSACMSVSYEKHHTDPKRLSPWTKRRKFVSKCISRGGGDADFVSNLLTNGSGIQSSCLAFEKCKEYNHSEGLFALVGSQTAWTRKQRSINRPAAISVSGDTVAVRPADGVTTEKKQLTKQRRVVVTGVGVVTPIGDEVDVFYNNLLEGVSGISEIEAFDCAQFPTKIAGEIKSFSTDGWVSPKLSKRADKFTLYLLTAGKKALADAGITEEVLGKLDKRRCGVIVGSALGGMRTFQDGIEALRVSYKKINPFGIPFATTNIGSALLAMDLGWMGPNYSISSACATSNFCILSAAHHIITGESDVMLCGGSDAAILPIGLGGFVACGALSKRNGEPTKASRPWDINRDGFVIGDGAGVLLLEDLEHAKRRGAKIYAEFLGGSYTCDAYHLTEHHPDGSGLVLCIEKALAQSGVAKEDVNYVNAYGSSTPRADLKEYRALIHCFGKNPELRVNSTKSMTGHLLGASGAVEAVATVKAIQTGWVHPNINLENPDEGMDMNVLVGIKKEPLDIKVALSNSFGFGGHNSSILFAPYKCI
;
A
#
# COMPACT_ATOMS: atom_id res chain seq x y z
N MET A 1 33.15 37.63 18.53
CA MET A 1 32.28 37.36 17.37
C MET A 1 32.90 36.19 16.63
N ALA A 2 32.40 35.00 16.89
CA ALA A 2 32.83 33.80 16.19
C ALA A 2 31.59 33.27 15.43
N THR A 3 31.63 33.32 14.13
CA THR A 3 30.61 32.78 13.24
C THR A 3 30.74 31.28 13.16
N SER A 4 29.76 30.59 13.72
CA SER A 4 29.59 29.13 13.58
C SER A 4 29.14 28.83 12.15
N ALA A 5 30.00 28.19 11.37
CA ALA A 5 29.64 27.64 10.08
C ALA A 5 28.94 26.30 10.31
N ALA A 6 27.63 26.24 10.04
CA ALA A 6 26.85 25.01 10.04
C ALA A 6 27.30 24.12 8.86
N ALA A 7 27.65 22.87 9.15
CA ALA A 7 27.96 21.87 8.14
C ALA A 7 26.69 21.51 7.32
N PRO A 8 26.80 21.30 6.01
CA PRO A 8 25.65 20.94 5.19
C PRO A 8 25.17 19.50 5.49
N PRO A 9 23.86 19.23 5.41
CA PRO A 9 23.31 17.91 5.71
C PRO A 9 23.84 16.84 4.75
N LEU A 10 24.11 15.65 5.27
CA LEU A 10 24.66 14.45 4.61
C LEU A 10 24.02 14.09 3.25
N CYS A 11 22.79 14.48 3.03
CA CYS A 11 22.04 14.23 1.79
C CYS A 11 22.67 14.83 0.52
N THR A 12 23.50 15.85 0.66
CA THR A 12 24.15 16.54 -0.47
C THR A 12 25.30 15.73 -1.08
N TRP A 13 25.92 14.86 -0.29
CA TRP A 13 27.07 14.05 -0.72
C TRP A 13 26.70 12.81 -1.54
N LEU A 14 25.65 12.10 -1.13
CA LEU A 14 25.23 10.85 -1.80
C LEU A 14 24.68 11.08 -3.22
N VAL A 15 23.94 12.16 -3.43
CA VAL A 15 23.42 12.49 -4.78
C VAL A 15 24.53 12.97 -5.70
N SER A 16 25.60 13.56 -5.14
CA SER A 16 26.78 14.00 -5.92
C SER A 16 27.64 12.79 -6.36
N ALA A 17 27.80 11.79 -5.49
CA ALA A 17 28.59 10.59 -5.78
C ALA A 17 27.94 9.73 -6.90
N CYS A 18 26.61 9.61 -6.92
CA CYS A 18 25.91 8.89 -8.01
C CYS A 18 25.95 9.63 -9.36
N MET A 19 26.27 10.91 -9.38
CA MET A 19 26.36 11.70 -10.63
C MET A 19 27.75 11.74 -11.26
N SER A 20 28.81 11.39 -10.53
CA SER A 20 30.20 11.45 -11.04
C SER A 20 30.66 10.18 -11.79
N VAL A 21 29.89 9.11 -11.73
CA VAL A 21 30.26 7.82 -12.39
C VAL A 21 29.88 7.75 -13.87
N SER A 22 29.19 8.75 -14.44
CA SER A 22 28.61 8.66 -15.79
C SER A 22 29.35 9.43 -16.89
N TYR A 23 30.56 9.90 -16.68
CA TYR A 23 31.29 10.66 -17.71
C TYR A 23 32.77 10.24 -17.81
N GLU A 24 33.01 8.99 -18.14
CA GLU A 24 34.27 8.59 -18.80
C GLU A 24 33.97 8.24 -20.26
N LYS A 25 34.51 9.07 -21.16
CA LYS A 25 34.55 8.79 -22.59
C LYS A 25 35.52 7.64 -22.84
N HIS A 26 35.00 6.44 -23.02
CA HIS A 26 35.80 5.38 -23.64
C HIS A 26 35.92 5.62 -25.14
N HIS A 27 37.11 5.93 -25.57
CA HIS A 27 37.54 5.73 -26.96
C HIS A 27 37.51 4.23 -27.25
N THR A 28 36.55 3.76 -28.01
CA THR A 28 36.51 2.37 -28.50
C THR A 28 36.91 2.28 -29.97
N ASP A 29 37.85 1.39 -30.20
CA ASP A 29 38.35 0.94 -31.49
C ASP A 29 37.22 0.48 -32.43
N PRO A 30 37.19 0.86 -33.73
CA PRO A 30 36.06 0.67 -34.63
C PRO A 30 35.82 -0.78 -35.12
N LYS A 31 36.47 -1.81 -34.56
CA LYS A 31 36.45 -3.16 -35.14
C LYS A 31 35.56 -4.19 -34.46
N ARG A 32 34.73 -3.89 -33.50
CA ARG A 32 33.74 -4.84 -32.95
C ARG A 32 32.31 -4.30 -33.05
N LEU A 33 31.66 -4.64 -34.16
CA LEU A 33 30.22 -4.41 -34.33
C LEU A 33 29.41 -5.56 -33.70
N SER A 34 28.49 -5.23 -32.82
CA SER A 34 27.57 -6.18 -32.16
C SER A 34 26.55 -6.78 -33.15
N PRO A 35 25.91 -7.92 -32.86
CA PRO A 35 24.96 -8.60 -33.77
C PRO A 35 23.75 -7.74 -34.17
N TRP A 36 23.41 -6.69 -33.40
CA TRP A 36 22.29 -5.79 -33.69
C TRP A 36 22.50 -4.87 -34.89
N THR A 37 23.72 -4.50 -35.20
CA THR A 37 24.03 -3.65 -36.38
C THR A 37 23.90 -4.39 -37.70
N LYS A 38 24.01 -5.72 -37.72
CA LYS A 38 23.81 -6.51 -38.93
C LYS A 38 22.35 -6.60 -39.37
N ARG A 39 21.39 -6.57 -38.45
CA ARG A 39 19.95 -6.58 -38.79
C ARG A 39 19.49 -5.25 -39.40
N ARG A 40 20.03 -4.11 -38.97
CA ARG A 40 19.67 -2.79 -39.52
C ARG A 40 20.14 -2.60 -40.97
N LYS A 41 21.27 -3.17 -41.35
CA LYS A 41 21.75 -3.12 -42.75
C LYS A 41 20.94 -4.00 -43.70
N PHE A 42 20.29 -5.05 -43.19
CA PHE A 42 19.45 -5.93 -44.03
C PHE A 42 18.11 -5.25 -44.37
N VAL A 43 17.49 -4.58 -43.41
CA VAL A 43 16.23 -3.84 -43.63
C VAL A 43 16.44 -2.63 -44.55
N SER A 44 17.56 -1.93 -44.43
CA SER A 44 17.90 -0.80 -45.32
C SER A 44 18.16 -1.25 -46.78
N LYS A 45 18.63 -2.47 -46.98
CA LYS A 45 18.91 -3.00 -48.35
C LYS A 45 17.66 -3.53 -49.05
N CYS A 46 16.60 -3.87 -48.34
CA CYS A 46 15.32 -4.26 -48.91
C CYS A 46 14.46 -3.06 -49.37
N ILE A 47 14.69 -1.90 -48.79
CA ILE A 47 13.93 -0.67 -49.15
C ILE A 47 14.55 0.05 -50.36
N SER A 48 15.81 -0.24 -50.71
CA SER A 48 16.50 0.40 -51.84
C SER A 48 16.43 -0.37 -53.18
N ARG A 49 15.64 -1.46 -53.28
CA ARG A 49 15.44 -2.24 -54.50
C ARG A 49 13.95 -2.51 -54.82
N GLY A 50 13.12 -1.53 -54.71
CA GLY A 50 11.73 -1.59 -55.13
C GLY A 50 11.30 -0.21 -55.61
N GLY A 51 11.61 0.10 -56.85
CA GLY A 51 10.94 1.16 -57.56
C GLY A 51 9.60 0.61 -58.04
N GLY A 52 8.52 1.18 -57.59
CA GLY A 52 7.15 0.81 -58.01
C GLY A 52 6.11 1.39 -57.06
N ASP A 53 5.41 2.35 -57.58
CA ASP A 53 4.08 2.88 -57.23
C ASP A 53 3.86 3.43 -55.80
N ALA A 54 3.68 4.76 -55.81
CA ALA A 54 3.28 5.58 -54.68
C ALA A 54 1.83 5.37 -54.16
N ASP A 55 1.06 4.48 -54.82
CA ASP A 55 -0.38 4.28 -54.51
C ASP A 55 -0.65 3.20 -53.44
N PHE A 56 0.34 2.45 -53.00
CA PHE A 56 0.13 1.42 -51.98
C PHE A 56 0.18 1.94 -50.53
N VAL A 57 0.74 3.12 -50.32
CA VAL A 57 0.86 3.72 -48.97
C VAL A 57 -0.34 4.57 -48.58
N SER A 58 -1.10 5.06 -49.57
CA SER A 58 -2.29 5.86 -49.29
C SER A 58 -3.53 5.03 -48.90
N ASN A 59 -3.58 3.75 -49.28
CA ASN A 59 -4.73 2.87 -48.95
C ASN A 59 -4.64 2.18 -47.57
N LEU A 60 -3.57 2.36 -46.82
CA LEU A 60 -3.43 1.85 -45.45
C LEU A 60 -3.82 2.88 -44.39
N LEU A 61 -4.09 4.13 -44.76
CA LEU A 61 -4.45 5.21 -43.85
C LEU A 61 -5.94 5.64 -43.94
N THR A 62 -6.73 5.06 -44.86
CA THR A 62 -8.13 5.45 -45.06
C THR A 62 -9.18 4.40 -44.68
N ASN A 63 -8.82 3.23 -44.21
CA ASN A 63 -9.79 2.24 -43.71
C ASN A 63 -9.74 2.15 -42.17
N GLY A 64 -10.18 3.24 -41.53
CA GLY A 64 -10.44 3.33 -40.08
C GLY A 64 -11.84 2.80 -39.71
N SER A 65 -12.18 1.56 -40.11
CA SER A 65 -13.49 0.97 -39.72
C SER A 65 -13.39 -0.42 -39.08
N GLY A 66 -12.18 -0.82 -38.65
CA GLY A 66 -11.94 -2.16 -38.08
C GLY A 66 -11.85 -2.24 -36.56
N ILE A 67 -11.90 -1.14 -35.81
CA ILE A 67 -11.69 -1.14 -34.34
C ILE A 67 -12.97 -0.81 -33.52
N GLN A 68 -14.09 -0.45 -34.19
CA GLN A 68 -15.34 -0.17 -33.47
C GLN A 68 -16.20 -1.40 -33.16
N SER A 69 -15.85 -2.59 -33.60
CA SER A 69 -16.68 -3.80 -33.43
C SER A 69 -16.36 -4.64 -32.19
N SER A 70 -15.32 -4.32 -31.44
CA SER A 70 -14.98 -5.07 -30.21
C SER A 70 -15.48 -4.43 -28.91
N CYS A 71 -15.95 -3.18 -28.93
CA CYS A 71 -16.50 -2.50 -27.73
C CYS A 71 -18.03 -2.64 -27.59
N LEU A 72 -18.74 -3.16 -28.59
CA LEU A 72 -20.21 -3.32 -28.55
C LEU A 72 -20.69 -4.68 -28.03
N ALA A 73 -19.78 -5.57 -27.61
CA ALA A 73 -20.14 -6.87 -27.04
C ALA A 73 -20.41 -6.85 -25.52
N PHE A 74 -20.24 -5.71 -24.86
CA PHE A 74 -20.41 -5.59 -23.39
C PHE A 74 -21.78 -5.04 -22.94
N GLU A 75 -22.64 -4.61 -23.86
CA GLU A 75 -23.94 -4.00 -23.49
C GLU A 75 -25.16 -4.93 -23.50
N LYS A 76 -24.99 -6.25 -23.69
CA LYS A 76 -26.14 -7.19 -23.75
C LYS A 76 -26.13 -8.32 -22.71
N CYS A 77 -25.58 -8.10 -21.53
CA CYS A 77 -25.76 -9.03 -20.41
C CYS A 77 -26.51 -8.37 -19.24
N LYS A 78 -27.69 -7.79 -19.52
CA LYS A 78 -28.74 -7.61 -18.52
C LYS A 78 -29.88 -8.55 -18.88
N GLU A 79 -30.22 -9.41 -17.94
CA GLU A 79 -31.29 -10.43 -17.94
C GLU A 79 -30.84 -11.83 -18.38
N TYR A 80 -30.40 -12.65 -17.42
CA TYR A 80 -30.80 -14.04 -17.32
C TYR A 80 -30.70 -14.52 -15.87
N ASN A 81 -31.84 -14.87 -15.33
CA ASN A 81 -32.00 -15.60 -14.08
C ASN A 81 -31.69 -17.08 -14.28
N HIS A 82 -31.05 -17.63 -13.26
CA HIS A 82 -31.01 -19.06 -12.83
C HIS A 82 -30.50 -20.15 -13.79
N SER A 83 -29.59 -20.90 -13.17
CA SER A 83 -29.24 -22.30 -13.34
C SER A 83 -28.27 -22.67 -14.48
N GLU A 84 -27.23 -23.37 -14.03
CA GLU A 84 -26.38 -24.32 -14.76
C GLU A 84 -25.36 -23.76 -15.78
N GLY A 85 -24.11 -23.88 -15.36
CA GLY A 85 -23.02 -24.32 -16.23
C GLY A 85 -22.62 -23.45 -17.38
N LEU A 86 -21.56 -22.71 -17.23
CA LEU A 86 -20.77 -22.31 -18.39
C LEU A 86 -19.26 -22.27 -18.11
N PHE A 87 -18.67 -23.47 -18.17
CA PHE A 87 -17.30 -23.57 -18.66
C PHE A 87 -17.34 -24.11 -20.08
N ALA A 88 -17.28 -23.25 -21.07
CA ALA A 88 -16.97 -23.60 -22.45
C ALA A 88 -16.51 -22.36 -23.21
N LEU A 89 -15.20 -22.29 -23.43
CA LEU A 89 -14.47 -21.69 -24.55
C LEU A 89 -13.00 -21.57 -24.06
N VAL A 90 -12.12 -22.39 -24.47
CA VAL A 90 -11.43 -22.60 -25.72
C VAL A 90 -10.95 -24.05 -25.75
N GLY A 91 -11.52 -24.85 -26.61
CA GLY A 91 -11.01 -26.17 -26.93
C GLY A 91 -9.98 -26.11 -28.04
N SER A 92 -8.75 -26.44 -27.75
CA SER A 92 -7.90 -27.17 -28.68
C SER A 92 -7.50 -28.46 -27.99
N GLN A 93 -8.15 -29.54 -28.43
CA GLN A 93 -7.85 -30.90 -28.00
C GLN A 93 -6.47 -31.30 -28.51
N THR A 94 -5.52 -31.46 -27.62
CA THR A 94 -4.44 -32.42 -27.83
C THR A 94 -4.60 -33.49 -26.74
N ALA A 95 -5.04 -34.65 -27.18
CA ALA A 95 -5.20 -35.81 -26.36
C ALA A 95 -3.86 -36.28 -25.81
N TRP A 96 -3.65 -36.14 -24.52
CA TRP A 96 -2.56 -36.81 -23.82
C TRP A 96 -3.10 -38.16 -23.31
N THR A 97 -2.83 -39.22 -24.11
CA THR A 97 -3.01 -40.59 -23.66
C THR A 97 -2.03 -40.92 -22.54
N ARG A 98 -2.56 -41.08 -21.34
CA ARG A 98 -1.81 -41.53 -20.16
C ARG A 98 -1.51 -43.01 -20.32
N LYS A 99 -0.34 -43.34 -20.85
CA LYS A 99 0.19 -44.71 -20.80
C LYS A 99 0.61 -45.02 -19.36
N GLN A 100 -0.14 -45.85 -18.70
CA GLN A 100 0.30 -46.52 -17.47
C GLN A 100 1.47 -47.43 -17.82
N ARG A 101 2.67 -47.06 -17.38
CA ARG A 101 3.80 -47.97 -17.33
C ARG A 101 3.75 -48.76 -16.04
N SER A 102 3.49 -50.06 -16.15
CA SER A 102 3.76 -51.01 -15.11
C SER A 102 5.26 -51.01 -14.77
N ILE A 103 5.60 -50.81 -13.53
CA ILE A 103 6.95 -50.91 -13.03
C ILE A 103 7.24 -52.38 -12.81
N ASN A 104 7.92 -53.05 -13.78
CA ASN A 104 8.54 -54.32 -13.54
C ASN A 104 9.77 -54.13 -12.65
N ARG A 105 9.83 -54.83 -11.54
CA ARG A 105 10.99 -54.97 -10.68
C ARG A 105 12.15 -55.58 -11.49
N PRO A 106 13.35 -55.03 -11.49
CA PRO A 106 14.55 -55.72 -11.97
C PRO A 106 14.99 -56.76 -10.93
N ALA A 107 15.41 -57.90 -11.41
CA ALA A 107 15.99 -58.98 -10.64
C ALA A 107 17.29 -58.58 -9.94
N ALA A 108 17.49 -59.12 -8.75
CA ALA A 108 18.69 -58.96 -7.96
C ALA A 108 19.94 -59.42 -8.69
N ILE A 109 20.91 -58.50 -8.91
CA ILE A 109 22.26 -58.87 -9.23
C ILE A 109 23.07 -58.83 -7.94
N SER A 110 23.53 -60.00 -7.51
CA SER A 110 24.48 -60.14 -6.40
C SER A 110 25.87 -59.71 -6.86
N VAL A 111 26.40 -58.64 -6.30
CA VAL A 111 27.81 -58.28 -6.38
C VAL A 111 28.37 -58.35 -4.96
N SER A 112 29.26 -59.29 -4.74
CA SER A 112 30.07 -59.40 -3.55
C SER A 112 31.10 -58.26 -3.51
N GLY A 113 31.26 -57.62 -2.37
CA GLY A 113 32.45 -56.78 -2.09
C GLY A 113 32.17 -55.54 -1.27
N ASP A 114 32.62 -55.58 -0.07
CA ASP A 114 32.97 -54.47 0.83
C ASP A 114 31.86 -53.50 1.28
N THR A 115 31.25 -53.85 2.40
CA THR A 115 30.45 -52.95 3.20
C THR A 115 31.35 -51.91 3.86
N VAL A 116 31.38 -50.71 3.30
CA VAL A 116 31.76 -49.51 4.06
C VAL A 116 30.60 -49.19 5.00
N ALA A 117 30.77 -49.54 6.28
CA ALA A 117 29.85 -49.14 7.34
C ALA A 117 29.83 -47.61 7.42
N VAL A 118 28.77 -46.99 6.91
CA VAL A 118 28.44 -45.58 7.23
C VAL A 118 28.06 -45.59 8.72
N ARG A 119 28.96 -45.11 9.59
CA ARG A 119 28.61 -44.83 10.98
C ARG A 119 27.44 -43.88 11.01
N PRO A 120 26.37 -44.12 11.80
CA PRO A 120 25.36 -43.10 12.08
C PRO A 120 26.09 -41.89 12.66
N ALA A 121 25.83 -40.71 12.15
CA ALA A 121 26.28 -39.48 12.75
C ALA A 121 25.67 -39.39 14.15
N ASP A 122 26.47 -39.68 15.16
CA ASP A 122 26.09 -39.48 16.56
C ASP A 122 25.75 -38.01 16.78
N GLY A 123 24.56 -37.79 17.29
CA GLY A 123 24.22 -36.63 18.07
C GLY A 123 24.03 -35.31 17.31
N VAL A 124 23.04 -35.23 16.41
CA VAL A 124 22.29 -33.99 16.35
C VAL A 124 21.49 -33.93 17.66
N THR A 125 22.11 -33.40 18.69
CA THR A 125 21.37 -32.86 19.84
C THR A 125 20.46 -31.80 19.26
N THR A 126 19.17 -32.14 19.07
CA THR A 126 18.12 -31.15 18.99
C THR A 126 18.16 -30.40 20.30
N GLU A 127 18.99 -29.34 20.35
CA GLU A 127 18.80 -28.31 21.35
C GLU A 127 17.34 -27.95 21.25
N LYS A 128 16.57 -28.32 22.29
CA LYS A 128 15.24 -27.76 22.51
C LYS A 128 15.43 -26.28 22.46
N LYS A 129 15.07 -25.66 21.29
CA LYS A 129 15.01 -24.22 21.11
C LYS A 129 14.15 -23.77 22.30
N GLN A 130 14.80 -23.24 23.36
CA GLN A 130 14.09 -22.62 24.46
C GLN A 130 13.07 -21.74 23.79
N LEU A 131 11.79 -21.89 24.13
CA LEU A 131 10.72 -20.97 23.70
C LEU A 131 11.19 -19.58 24.16
N THR A 132 11.91 -18.90 23.29
CA THR A 132 12.31 -17.51 23.51
C THR A 132 11.02 -16.74 23.64
N LYS A 133 10.83 -16.06 24.79
CA LYS A 133 9.67 -15.21 25.05
C LYS A 133 9.48 -14.32 23.81
N GLN A 134 8.32 -14.45 23.18
CA GLN A 134 8.00 -13.69 21.96
C GLN A 134 8.20 -12.19 22.23
N ARG A 135 8.94 -11.50 21.34
CA ARG A 135 9.22 -10.07 21.51
C ARG A 135 7.91 -9.28 21.33
N ARG A 136 7.69 -8.31 22.20
CA ARG A 136 6.55 -7.40 22.13
C ARG A 136 6.90 -6.21 21.26
N VAL A 137 5.96 -5.77 20.46
CA VAL A 137 6.13 -4.65 19.52
C VAL A 137 5.31 -3.46 20.00
N VAL A 138 5.92 -2.28 20.03
CA VAL A 138 5.28 -1.04 20.45
C VAL A 138 5.40 0.03 19.38
N VAL A 139 4.43 0.94 19.34
CA VAL A 139 4.45 2.15 18.51
C VAL A 139 5.11 3.25 19.32
N THR A 140 6.24 3.77 18.83
CA THR A 140 7.00 4.82 19.53
C THR A 140 7.01 6.14 18.79
N GLY A 141 6.59 6.17 17.52
CA GLY A 141 6.47 7.39 16.75
C GLY A 141 5.48 7.23 15.62
N VAL A 142 4.86 8.34 15.25
CA VAL A 142 3.85 8.42 14.19
C VAL A 142 4.04 9.69 13.35
N GLY A 143 3.73 9.60 12.05
CA GLY A 143 3.81 10.73 11.14
C GLY A 143 2.79 10.60 10.03
N VAL A 144 2.23 11.73 9.61
CA VAL A 144 1.19 11.79 8.59
C VAL A 144 1.40 12.95 7.63
N VAL A 145 0.88 12.79 6.42
CA VAL A 145 0.61 13.86 5.45
C VAL A 145 -0.76 13.56 4.86
N THR A 146 -1.76 14.40 5.13
CA THR A 146 -3.16 14.15 4.78
C THR A 146 -3.86 15.43 4.32
N PRO A 147 -5.05 15.33 3.68
CA PRO A 147 -5.85 16.49 3.29
C PRO A 147 -6.32 17.37 4.46
N ILE A 148 -6.30 16.83 5.69
CA ILE A 148 -6.76 17.53 6.91
C ILE A 148 -5.63 17.85 7.89
N GLY A 149 -4.40 17.77 7.46
CA GLY A 149 -3.22 18.13 8.23
C GLY A 149 -2.04 17.20 8.03
N ASP A 150 -0.87 17.72 8.26
CA ASP A 150 0.41 17.03 8.11
C ASP A 150 1.23 16.97 9.42
N GLU A 151 0.68 17.55 10.52
CA GLU A 151 1.12 17.34 11.89
C GLU A 151 0.11 16.43 12.62
N VAL A 152 0.60 15.44 13.35
CA VAL A 152 -0.23 14.34 13.92
C VAL A 152 -1.32 14.88 14.85
N ASP A 153 -1.00 15.87 15.70
CA ASP A 153 -1.97 16.43 16.62
C ASP A 153 -3.01 17.30 15.88
N VAL A 154 -2.59 18.05 14.86
CA VAL A 154 -3.51 18.82 14.00
C VAL A 154 -4.43 17.88 13.23
N PHE A 155 -3.88 16.83 12.63
CA PHE A 155 -4.64 15.80 11.93
C PHE A 155 -5.70 15.17 12.84
N TYR A 156 -5.30 14.74 14.06
CA TYR A 156 -6.23 14.07 14.95
C TYR A 156 -7.29 15.01 15.54
N ASN A 157 -6.91 16.24 15.87
CA ASN A 157 -7.87 17.26 16.31
C ASN A 157 -8.88 17.58 15.20
N ASN A 158 -8.45 17.71 13.96
CA ASN A 158 -9.34 17.91 12.82
C ASN A 158 -10.28 16.71 12.61
N LEU A 159 -9.81 15.46 12.83
CA LEU A 159 -10.69 14.29 12.86
C LEU A 159 -11.75 14.40 13.97
N LEU A 160 -11.35 14.77 15.19
CA LEU A 160 -12.28 14.89 16.32
C LEU A 160 -13.33 15.99 16.12
N GLU A 161 -12.97 17.07 15.42
CA GLU A 161 -13.89 18.16 15.08
C GLU A 161 -14.70 17.90 13.79
N GLY A 162 -14.50 16.76 13.12
CA GLY A 162 -15.25 16.41 11.92
C GLY A 162 -14.90 17.27 10.70
N VAL A 163 -13.66 17.75 10.59
CA VAL A 163 -13.20 18.54 9.46
C VAL A 163 -13.06 17.68 8.22
N SER A 164 -13.75 18.03 7.13
CA SER A 164 -13.61 17.34 5.84
C SER A 164 -12.48 17.94 5.02
N GLY A 165 -11.57 17.09 4.55
CA GLY A 165 -10.53 17.44 3.57
C GLY A 165 -10.96 17.24 2.12
N ILE A 166 -12.24 16.92 1.88
CA ILE A 166 -12.75 16.68 0.54
C ILE A 166 -13.26 17.98 -0.08
N SER A 167 -12.77 18.30 -1.27
CA SER A 167 -13.10 19.51 -2.02
C SER A 167 -13.02 19.27 -3.52
N GLU A 168 -13.32 20.29 -4.32
CA GLU A 168 -13.07 20.24 -5.77
C GLU A 168 -11.58 20.07 -6.06
N ILE A 169 -11.28 19.31 -7.11
CA ILE A 169 -9.91 19.07 -7.58
C ILE A 169 -9.37 20.34 -8.22
N GLU A 170 -8.19 20.79 -7.77
CA GLU A 170 -7.46 21.95 -8.32
C GLU A 170 -6.17 21.53 -9.06
N ALA A 171 -5.69 20.30 -8.83
CA ALA A 171 -4.43 19.82 -9.40
C ALA A 171 -4.42 19.76 -10.94
N PHE A 172 -5.58 19.62 -11.59
CA PHE A 172 -5.73 19.57 -13.04
C PHE A 172 -7.17 19.88 -13.47
N ASP A 173 -7.38 20.20 -14.76
CA ASP A 173 -8.72 20.38 -15.32
C ASP A 173 -9.48 19.07 -15.36
N CYS A 174 -10.49 18.94 -14.51
CA CYS A 174 -11.36 17.78 -14.41
C CYS A 174 -12.77 17.99 -15.01
N ALA A 175 -12.97 19.04 -15.84
CA ALA A 175 -14.29 19.39 -16.40
C ALA A 175 -14.97 18.23 -17.17
N GLN A 176 -14.17 17.40 -17.84
CA GLN A 176 -14.65 16.24 -18.62
C GLN A 176 -14.97 14.99 -17.78
N PHE A 177 -14.58 14.98 -16.50
CA PHE A 177 -14.81 13.81 -15.65
C PHE A 177 -16.17 13.91 -14.94
N PRO A 178 -16.87 12.79 -14.74
CA PRO A 178 -18.11 12.77 -13.97
C PRO A 178 -17.90 13.02 -12.49
N THR A 179 -16.68 12.78 -11.98
CA THR A 179 -16.23 13.06 -10.62
C THR A 179 -15.20 14.19 -10.66
N LYS A 180 -15.41 15.22 -9.83
CA LYS A 180 -14.59 16.45 -9.81
C LYS A 180 -14.05 16.75 -8.40
N ILE A 181 -14.18 15.81 -7.49
CA ILE A 181 -13.88 15.96 -6.06
C ILE A 181 -12.84 14.96 -5.60
N ALA A 182 -12.03 15.37 -4.64
CA ALA A 182 -11.00 14.53 -4.02
C ALA A 182 -10.61 15.04 -2.64
N GLY A 183 -9.99 14.18 -1.83
CA GLY A 183 -9.19 14.58 -0.67
C GLY A 183 -7.80 15.02 -1.15
N GLU A 184 -7.71 16.19 -1.77
CA GLU A 184 -6.48 16.75 -2.31
C GLU A 184 -5.68 17.49 -1.23
N ILE A 185 -4.37 17.23 -1.18
CA ILE A 185 -3.43 18.02 -0.36
C ILE A 185 -3.04 19.26 -1.15
N LYS A 186 -3.71 20.40 -0.85
CA LYS A 186 -3.57 21.64 -1.61
C LYS A 186 -2.33 22.45 -1.21
N SER A 187 -1.94 22.41 0.05
CA SER A 187 -0.73 23.06 0.54
C SER A 187 0.18 22.03 1.19
N PHE A 188 1.38 21.86 0.64
CA PHE A 188 2.36 20.92 1.14
C PHE A 188 3.76 21.49 0.95
N SER A 189 4.55 21.53 2.02
CA SER A 189 5.96 21.88 1.99
C SER A 189 6.84 20.71 2.40
N THR A 190 7.94 20.56 1.68
CA THR A 190 9.02 19.62 2.02
C THR A 190 10.14 20.28 2.83
N ASP A 191 10.00 21.57 3.16
CA ASP A 191 11.06 22.36 3.81
C ASP A 191 11.42 21.78 5.17
N GLY A 192 12.69 21.65 5.44
CA GLY A 192 13.20 20.99 6.64
C GLY A 192 13.19 19.45 6.61
N TRP A 193 12.42 18.82 5.72
CA TRP A 193 12.27 17.35 5.67
C TRP A 193 12.95 16.71 4.47
N VAL A 194 12.90 17.33 3.30
CA VAL A 194 13.46 16.78 2.05
C VAL A 194 14.38 17.82 1.40
N SER A 195 15.52 17.36 0.88
CA SER A 195 16.44 18.28 0.20
C SER A 195 15.79 18.95 -1.01
N PRO A 196 16.08 20.23 -1.29
CA PRO A 196 15.49 20.96 -2.43
C PRO A 196 15.74 20.30 -3.79
N LYS A 197 16.86 19.60 -3.94
CA LYS A 197 17.21 18.88 -5.17
C LYS A 197 16.30 17.65 -5.37
N LEU A 198 16.01 16.93 -4.32
CA LEU A 198 15.12 15.77 -4.36
C LEU A 198 13.66 16.18 -4.50
N SER A 199 13.24 17.23 -3.79
CA SER A 199 11.90 17.80 -3.85
C SER A 199 11.45 18.17 -5.27
N LYS A 200 12.39 18.66 -6.11
CA LYS A 200 12.12 19.02 -7.51
C LYS A 200 12.05 17.83 -8.48
N ARG A 201 12.42 16.62 -8.07
CA ARG A 201 12.59 15.46 -8.97
C ARG A 201 11.76 14.27 -8.61
N ALA A 202 11.50 14.05 -7.32
CA ALA A 202 10.75 12.92 -6.85
C ALA A 202 9.25 13.10 -7.09
N ASP A 203 8.56 11.99 -7.27
CA ASP A 203 7.11 11.95 -7.35
C ASP A 203 6.48 12.37 -6.01
N LYS A 204 5.27 12.91 -6.04
CA LYS A 204 4.56 13.39 -4.83
C LYS A 204 4.43 12.31 -3.76
N PHE A 205 4.11 11.05 -4.13
CA PHE A 205 3.98 9.97 -3.15
C PHE A 205 5.28 9.76 -2.37
N THR A 206 6.43 9.86 -3.05
CA THR A 206 7.76 9.77 -2.40
C THR A 206 7.99 10.94 -1.45
N LEU A 207 7.60 12.15 -1.83
CA LEU A 207 7.76 13.34 -1.00
C LEU A 207 6.89 13.27 0.26
N TYR A 208 5.64 12.86 0.13
CA TYR A 208 4.74 12.62 1.26
C TYR A 208 5.31 11.57 2.21
N LEU A 209 5.82 10.46 1.65
CA LEU A 209 6.43 9.40 2.42
C LEU A 209 7.65 9.85 3.21
N LEU A 210 8.59 10.53 2.56
CA LEU A 210 9.83 11.00 3.20
C LEU A 210 9.50 11.98 4.33
N THR A 211 8.53 12.88 4.11
CA THR A 211 8.08 13.84 5.12
C THR A 211 7.42 13.11 6.29
N ALA A 212 6.44 12.24 6.06
CA ALA A 212 5.77 11.49 7.11
C ALA A 212 6.74 10.59 7.89
N GLY A 213 7.67 9.93 7.20
CA GLY A 213 8.68 9.07 7.83
C GLY A 213 9.62 9.84 8.75
N LYS A 214 10.09 11.01 8.33
CA LYS A 214 10.94 11.86 9.17
C LYS A 214 10.18 12.49 10.34
N LYS A 215 8.92 12.87 10.13
CA LYS A 215 8.04 13.32 11.22
C LYS A 215 7.83 12.19 12.25
N ALA A 216 7.64 10.94 11.82
CA ALA A 216 7.54 9.81 12.73
C ALA A 216 8.81 9.59 13.56
N LEU A 217 9.99 9.78 12.98
CA LEU A 217 11.26 9.73 13.71
C LEU A 217 11.42 10.87 14.70
N ALA A 218 11.06 12.09 14.29
CA ALA A 218 11.10 13.27 15.17
C ALA A 218 10.13 13.10 16.35
N ASP A 219 8.92 12.63 16.10
CA ASP A 219 7.91 12.33 17.12
C ASP A 219 8.38 11.24 18.10
N ALA A 220 9.14 10.25 17.61
CA ALA A 220 9.77 9.21 18.42
C ALA A 220 10.98 9.69 19.23
N GLY A 221 11.40 10.94 19.08
CA GLY A 221 12.63 11.46 19.70
C GLY A 221 13.91 10.84 19.12
N ILE A 222 13.89 10.37 17.89
CA ILE A 222 15.08 9.88 17.17
C ILE A 222 15.84 11.08 16.60
N THR A 223 16.61 11.73 17.47
CA THR A 223 17.54 12.80 17.10
C THR A 223 18.77 12.22 16.39
N GLU A 224 19.60 13.07 15.79
CA GLU A 224 20.88 12.64 15.18
C GLU A 224 21.76 11.89 16.17
N GLU A 225 21.77 12.29 17.45
CA GLU A 225 22.52 11.62 18.50
C GLU A 225 21.99 10.20 18.76
N VAL A 226 20.66 10.05 18.85
CA VAL A 226 20.02 8.73 19.04
C VAL A 226 20.22 7.87 17.79
N LEU A 227 20.06 8.43 16.59
CA LEU A 227 20.29 7.75 15.32
C LEU A 227 21.72 7.22 15.21
N GLY A 228 22.71 7.97 15.73
CA GLY A 228 24.11 7.54 15.80
C GLY A 228 24.36 6.34 16.73
N LYS A 229 23.50 6.11 17.72
CA LYS A 229 23.60 5.01 18.70
C LYS A 229 22.86 3.74 18.28
N LEU A 230 21.96 3.81 17.28
CA LEU A 230 21.22 2.66 16.80
C LEU A 230 22.11 1.69 16.02
N ASP A 231 21.94 0.39 16.20
CA ASP A 231 22.51 -0.60 15.28
C ASP A 231 21.73 -0.57 13.96
N LYS A 232 22.26 0.11 12.98
CA LYS A 232 21.64 0.34 11.67
C LYS A 232 21.33 -0.94 10.90
N ARG A 233 22.00 -2.06 11.21
CA ARG A 233 21.73 -3.38 10.63
C ARG A 233 20.42 -3.99 11.15
N ARG A 234 19.97 -3.51 12.33
CA ARG A 234 18.74 -3.94 12.99
C ARG A 234 17.62 -2.90 12.89
N CYS A 235 17.81 -1.89 12.01
CA CYS A 235 16.82 -0.87 11.69
C CYS A 235 16.39 -1.03 10.24
N GLY A 236 15.09 -1.13 9.98
CA GLY A 236 14.56 -1.38 8.64
C GLY A 236 13.42 -0.45 8.25
N VAL A 237 13.03 -0.50 6.97
CA VAL A 237 11.98 0.31 6.38
C VAL A 237 11.11 -0.55 5.48
N ILE A 238 9.81 -0.65 5.80
CA ILE A 238 8.82 -1.34 4.97
C ILE A 238 7.65 -0.39 4.74
N VAL A 239 7.70 0.35 3.65
CA VAL A 239 6.64 1.29 3.28
C VAL A 239 6.18 1.01 1.86
N GLY A 240 4.86 0.91 1.69
CA GLY A 240 4.24 0.53 0.44
C GLY A 240 3.58 1.70 -0.29
N SER A 241 3.20 1.43 -1.53
CA SER A 241 2.33 2.26 -2.34
C SER A 241 1.49 1.36 -3.24
N ALA A 242 0.23 1.71 -3.44
CA ALA A 242 -0.64 0.96 -4.35
C ALA A 242 -0.31 1.26 -5.81
N LEU A 243 0.02 2.51 -6.12
CA LEU A 243 0.17 3.01 -7.49
C LEU A 243 1.58 3.53 -7.83
N GLY A 244 2.40 3.81 -6.81
CA GLY A 244 3.77 4.32 -7.03
C GLY A 244 3.82 5.69 -7.68
N GLY A 245 4.91 5.99 -8.40
CA GLY A 245 5.15 7.25 -9.09
C GLY A 245 4.40 7.36 -10.41
N MET A 246 3.09 7.34 -10.37
CA MET A 246 2.21 7.39 -11.54
C MET A 246 2.41 8.67 -12.34
N ARG A 247 2.63 9.82 -11.69
CA ARG A 247 2.93 11.09 -12.36
C ARG A 247 4.26 11.00 -13.12
N THR A 248 5.29 10.51 -12.46
CA THR A 248 6.62 10.33 -13.09
C THR A 248 6.53 9.41 -14.31
N PHE A 249 5.71 8.37 -14.25
CA PHE A 249 5.48 7.47 -15.37
C PHE A 249 4.72 8.16 -16.51
N GLN A 250 3.68 8.93 -16.20
CA GLN A 250 2.95 9.73 -17.18
C GLN A 250 3.86 10.74 -17.88
N ASP A 251 4.66 11.49 -17.13
CA ASP A 251 5.62 12.46 -17.68
C ASP A 251 6.65 11.76 -18.60
N GLY A 252 7.06 10.55 -18.25
CA GLY A 252 7.93 9.70 -19.08
C GLY A 252 7.30 9.32 -20.40
N ILE A 253 6.02 8.98 -20.42
CA ILE A 253 5.25 8.67 -21.64
C ILE A 253 5.15 9.90 -22.55
N GLU A 254 4.83 11.07 -21.99
CA GLU A 254 4.76 12.32 -22.76
C GLU A 254 6.12 12.71 -23.33
N ALA A 255 7.19 12.57 -22.56
CA ALA A 255 8.54 12.78 -23.03
C ALA A 255 8.91 11.84 -24.18
N LEU A 256 8.51 10.55 -24.10
CA LEU A 256 8.76 9.54 -25.12
C LEU A 256 8.04 9.86 -26.44
N ARG A 257 6.84 10.44 -26.40
CA ARG A 257 6.10 10.89 -27.59
C ARG A 257 6.88 11.91 -28.41
N VAL A 258 7.70 12.74 -27.74
CA VAL A 258 8.58 13.71 -28.38
C VAL A 258 9.89 13.05 -28.83
N SER A 259 10.60 12.41 -27.90
CA SER A 259 11.85 11.68 -28.18
C SER A 259 12.33 10.93 -26.94
N TYR A 260 12.91 9.72 -27.11
CA TYR A 260 13.53 8.99 -26.00
C TYR A 260 14.64 9.81 -25.29
N LYS A 261 15.25 10.78 -25.96
CA LYS A 261 16.27 11.68 -25.37
C LYS A 261 15.70 12.68 -24.36
N LYS A 262 14.38 12.84 -24.34
CA LYS A 262 13.66 13.73 -23.39
C LYS A 262 13.26 12.99 -22.10
N ILE A 263 13.35 11.66 -22.09
CA ILE A 263 13.01 10.87 -20.88
C ILE A 263 14.00 11.22 -19.78
N ASN A 264 13.47 11.47 -18.58
CA ASN A 264 14.28 11.66 -17.39
C ASN A 264 15.08 10.38 -17.08
N PRO A 265 16.42 10.44 -16.92
CA PRO A 265 17.24 9.27 -16.57
C PRO A 265 16.81 8.57 -15.29
N PHE A 266 16.20 9.29 -14.37
CA PHE A 266 15.66 8.79 -13.10
C PHE A 266 14.15 8.48 -13.15
N GLY A 267 13.51 8.57 -14.34
CA GLY A 267 12.08 8.33 -14.50
C GLY A 267 11.66 6.94 -14.02
N ILE A 268 12.39 5.89 -14.40
CA ILE A 268 12.07 4.53 -13.95
C ILE A 268 12.26 4.36 -12.44
N PRO A 269 13.40 4.72 -11.82
CA PRO A 269 13.54 4.67 -10.36
C PRO A 269 12.43 5.40 -9.61
N PHE A 270 12.07 6.63 -9.99
CA PHE A 270 11.04 7.41 -9.31
C PHE A 270 9.61 6.94 -9.59
N ALA A 271 9.38 6.12 -10.61
CA ALA A 271 8.07 5.56 -10.90
C ALA A 271 7.75 4.29 -10.09
N THR A 272 8.76 3.58 -9.57
CA THR A 272 8.55 2.31 -8.88
C THR A 272 8.17 2.50 -7.40
N THR A 273 7.32 1.60 -6.88
CA THR A 273 6.78 1.68 -5.51
C THR A 273 7.86 1.58 -4.42
N ASN A 274 8.96 0.89 -4.70
CA ASN A 274 10.03 0.64 -3.72
C ASN A 274 10.96 1.84 -3.50
N ILE A 275 10.92 2.85 -4.36
CA ILE A 275 11.89 3.95 -4.26
C ILE A 275 11.71 4.77 -2.99
N GLY A 276 10.46 4.90 -2.50
CA GLY A 276 10.18 5.62 -1.27
C GLY A 276 10.87 4.99 -0.06
N SER A 277 10.71 3.67 0.14
CA SER A 277 11.37 2.95 1.24
C SER A 277 12.90 2.98 1.08
N ALA A 278 13.40 2.83 -0.14
CA ALA A 278 14.83 2.87 -0.44
C ALA A 278 15.45 4.22 -0.11
N LEU A 279 14.82 5.32 -0.54
CA LEU A 279 15.32 6.69 -0.25
C LEU A 279 15.31 7.00 1.25
N LEU A 280 14.28 6.56 1.98
CA LEU A 280 14.22 6.75 3.42
C LEU A 280 15.33 5.97 4.13
N ALA A 281 15.55 4.70 3.77
CA ALA A 281 16.63 3.90 4.32
C ALA A 281 18.03 4.46 3.97
N MET A 282 18.22 4.97 2.74
CA MET A 282 19.47 5.63 2.33
C MET A 282 19.76 6.89 3.15
N ASP A 283 18.73 7.71 3.38
CA ASP A 283 18.86 8.95 4.14
C ASP A 283 19.23 8.69 5.61
N LEU A 284 18.69 7.61 6.19
CA LEU A 284 18.94 7.19 7.57
C LEU A 284 20.19 6.31 7.73
N GLY A 285 20.72 5.78 6.64
CA GLY A 285 21.78 4.78 6.65
C GLY A 285 21.35 3.43 7.26
N TRP A 286 20.03 3.11 7.24
CA TRP A 286 19.49 1.86 7.76
C TRP A 286 19.70 0.71 6.80
N MET A 287 20.25 -0.41 7.31
CA MET A 287 20.69 -1.56 6.52
C MET A 287 19.91 -2.85 6.84
N GLY A 288 18.91 -2.78 7.73
CA GLY A 288 17.99 -3.87 8.00
C GLY A 288 17.01 -4.13 6.85
N PRO A 289 15.95 -4.92 7.07
CA PRO A 289 14.97 -5.24 6.04
C PRO A 289 14.41 -3.98 5.36
N ASN A 290 14.49 -3.92 4.02
CA ASN A 290 14.01 -2.80 3.24
C ASN A 290 13.33 -3.30 1.96
N TYR A 291 12.02 -3.14 1.90
CA TYR A 291 11.22 -3.46 0.72
C TYR A 291 9.89 -2.72 0.74
N SER A 292 9.17 -2.78 -0.37
CA SER A 292 7.85 -2.20 -0.54
C SER A 292 6.83 -3.29 -0.86
N ILE A 293 5.65 -3.18 -0.29
CA ILE A 293 4.51 -4.03 -0.60
C ILE A 293 3.50 -3.22 -1.40
N SER A 294 2.82 -3.85 -2.36
CA SER A 294 1.63 -3.31 -3.01
C SER A 294 0.54 -4.36 -2.97
N SER A 295 -0.51 -4.09 -2.20
CA SER A 295 -1.72 -4.89 -2.06
C SER A 295 -2.96 -4.00 -2.10
N ALA A 296 -2.96 -3.09 -3.09
CA ALA A 296 -4.01 -2.10 -3.29
C ALA A 296 -4.31 -1.32 -1.99
N CYS A 297 -5.59 -1.20 -1.60
CA CYS A 297 -5.99 -0.43 -0.41
C CYS A 297 -5.52 -1.05 0.92
N ALA A 298 -5.10 -2.32 0.95
CA ALA A 298 -4.57 -2.99 2.14
C ALA A 298 -3.05 -2.82 2.32
N THR A 299 -2.37 -2.17 1.39
CA THR A 299 -0.90 -2.01 1.32
C THR A 299 -0.25 -1.67 2.66
N SER A 300 -0.72 -0.62 3.33
CA SER A 300 -0.13 -0.15 4.59
C SER A 300 -0.24 -1.16 5.71
N ASN A 301 -1.39 -1.83 5.87
CA ASN A 301 -1.57 -2.83 6.91
C ASN A 301 -0.64 -4.04 6.68
N PHE A 302 -0.43 -4.45 5.41
CA PHE A 302 0.55 -5.48 5.06
C PHE A 302 1.97 -5.03 5.43
N CYS A 303 2.32 -3.76 5.20
CA CYS A 303 3.62 -3.20 5.58
C CYS A 303 3.81 -3.19 7.11
N ILE A 304 2.80 -2.74 7.87
CA ILE A 304 2.84 -2.69 9.33
C ILE A 304 3.00 -4.09 9.91
N LEU A 305 2.19 -5.05 9.45
CA LEU A 305 2.25 -6.42 9.93
C LEU A 305 3.58 -7.11 9.58
N SER A 306 4.11 -6.88 8.37
CA SER A 306 5.41 -7.41 7.96
C SER A 306 6.55 -6.81 8.77
N ALA A 307 6.52 -5.51 9.04
CA ALA A 307 7.52 -4.83 9.88
C ALA A 307 7.50 -5.36 11.32
N ALA A 308 6.31 -5.52 11.91
CA ALA A 308 6.15 -6.12 13.23
C ALA A 308 6.71 -7.55 13.27
N HIS A 309 6.54 -8.34 12.22
CA HIS A 309 7.07 -9.69 12.12
C HIS A 309 8.60 -9.73 12.19
N HIS A 310 9.31 -8.82 11.52
CA HIS A 310 10.77 -8.70 11.62
C HIS A 310 11.25 -8.38 13.06
N ILE A 311 10.47 -7.59 13.80
CA ILE A 311 10.76 -7.33 15.21
C ILE A 311 10.48 -8.57 16.07
N ILE A 312 9.33 -9.20 15.91
CA ILE A 312 8.90 -10.40 16.66
C ILE A 312 9.92 -11.54 16.49
N THR A 313 10.40 -11.75 15.27
CA THR A 313 11.40 -12.79 14.95
C THR A 313 12.81 -12.44 15.41
N GLY A 314 13.03 -11.21 15.88
CA GLY A 314 14.33 -10.75 16.38
C GLY A 314 15.32 -10.36 15.28
N GLU A 315 14.87 -10.22 14.02
CA GLU A 315 15.71 -9.75 12.93
C GLU A 315 16.00 -8.25 13.04
N SER A 316 15.00 -7.46 13.48
CA SER A 316 15.10 -6.02 13.67
C SER A 316 14.72 -5.61 15.08
N ASP A 317 15.19 -4.44 15.51
CA ASP A 317 14.78 -3.80 16.76
C ASP A 317 13.87 -2.60 16.50
N VAL A 318 14.02 -1.95 15.33
CA VAL A 318 13.31 -0.72 14.94
C VAL A 318 12.90 -0.83 13.49
N MET A 319 11.65 -0.53 13.19
CA MET A 319 11.09 -0.57 11.83
C MET A 319 10.21 0.65 11.55
N LEU A 320 10.53 1.40 10.49
CA LEU A 320 9.59 2.34 9.88
C LEU A 320 8.65 1.58 8.93
N CYS A 321 7.34 1.77 9.10
CA CYS A 321 6.36 1.08 8.27
C CYS A 321 5.14 1.94 7.99
N GLY A 322 4.45 1.64 6.90
CA GLY A 322 3.25 2.38 6.50
C GLY A 322 3.03 2.42 4.99
N GLY A 323 2.49 3.51 4.50
CA GLY A 323 2.21 3.67 3.07
C GLY A 323 2.01 5.10 2.62
N SER A 324 2.12 5.31 1.31
CA SER A 324 1.92 6.59 0.65
C SER A 324 1.38 6.42 -0.76
N ASP A 325 0.41 7.25 -1.14
CA ASP A 325 -0.07 7.37 -2.51
C ASP A 325 -0.39 8.83 -2.88
N ALA A 326 -0.22 9.17 -4.16
CA ALA A 326 -0.53 10.45 -4.74
C ALA A 326 -1.11 10.24 -6.15
N ALA A 327 -2.40 9.89 -6.21
CA ALA A 327 -3.06 9.46 -7.43
C ALA A 327 -4.07 10.46 -7.99
N ILE A 328 -4.13 11.68 -7.43
CA ILE A 328 -5.01 12.75 -7.93
C ILE A 328 -4.36 13.39 -9.17
N LEU A 329 -4.49 12.68 -10.28
CA LEU A 329 -4.06 13.07 -11.62
C LEU A 329 -4.99 12.45 -12.68
N PRO A 330 -4.98 12.93 -13.93
CA PRO A 330 -5.93 12.48 -14.96
C PRO A 330 -6.01 10.97 -15.14
N ILE A 331 -4.88 10.28 -15.19
CA ILE A 331 -4.85 8.81 -15.35
C ILE A 331 -5.39 8.08 -14.12
N GLY A 332 -5.08 8.57 -12.91
CA GLY A 332 -5.58 8.00 -11.66
C GLY A 332 -7.08 8.18 -11.51
N LEU A 333 -7.58 9.42 -11.65
CA LEU A 333 -9.01 9.70 -11.59
C LEU A 333 -9.76 8.92 -12.69
N GLY A 334 -9.26 8.95 -13.94
CA GLY A 334 -9.87 8.27 -15.08
C GLY A 334 -9.99 6.77 -14.90
N GLY A 335 -8.96 6.13 -14.32
CA GLY A 335 -8.97 4.70 -14.02
C GLY A 335 -10.09 4.31 -13.05
N PHE A 336 -10.24 5.03 -11.95
CA PHE A 336 -11.29 4.76 -10.96
C PHE A 336 -12.68 5.16 -11.45
N VAL A 337 -12.80 6.21 -12.29
CA VAL A 337 -14.05 6.54 -13.00
C VAL A 337 -14.47 5.40 -13.92
N ALA A 338 -13.53 4.83 -14.67
CA ALA A 338 -13.80 3.70 -15.57
C ALA A 338 -14.25 2.44 -14.80
N CYS A 339 -13.74 2.24 -13.58
CA CYS A 339 -14.20 1.18 -12.69
C CYS A 339 -15.60 1.44 -12.09
N GLY A 340 -16.18 2.64 -12.26
CA GLY A 340 -17.45 3.01 -11.64
C GLY A 340 -17.42 3.07 -10.12
N ALA A 341 -16.25 3.33 -9.54
CA ALA A 341 -16.01 3.20 -8.10
C ALA A 341 -16.18 4.53 -7.32
N LEU A 342 -16.16 5.67 -8.02
CA LEU A 342 -16.11 6.99 -7.39
C LEU A 342 -17.49 7.62 -7.21
N SER A 343 -17.64 8.37 -6.10
CA SER A 343 -18.78 9.26 -5.87
C SER A 343 -18.84 10.36 -6.92
N LYS A 344 -20.07 10.70 -7.33
CA LYS A 344 -20.36 11.79 -8.28
C LYS A 344 -21.04 12.98 -7.61
N ARG A 345 -21.00 13.08 -6.30
CA ARG A 345 -21.64 14.14 -5.52
C ARG A 345 -20.82 15.45 -5.56
N ASN A 346 -20.59 15.97 -6.77
CA ASN A 346 -19.76 17.16 -7.00
C ASN A 346 -20.33 18.45 -6.37
N GLY A 347 -21.66 18.57 -6.24
CA GLY A 347 -22.30 19.77 -5.69
C GLY A 347 -22.15 19.94 -4.19
N GLU A 348 -21.79 18.87 -3.45
CA GLU A 348 -21.59 18.89 -2.01
C GLU A 348 -20.34 18.04 -1.68
N PRO A 349 -19.12 18.51 -2.01
CA PRO A 349 -17.90 17.72 -1.87
C PRO A 349 -17.70 17.14 -0.45
N THR A 350 -17.89 17.95 0.58
CA THR A 350 -17.70 17.56 1.99
C THR A 350 -18.69 16.49 2.46
N LYS A 351 -19.80 16.27 1.72
CA LYS A 351 -20.81 15.26 2.00
C LYS A 351 -20.71 14.02 1.12
N ALA A 352 -19.70 13.94 0.26
CA ALA A 352 -19.59 12.87 -0.73
C ALA A 352 -19.14 11.54 -0.11
N SER A 353 -18.15 11.56 0.77
CA SER A 353 -17.74 10.37 1.52
C SER A 353 -18.62 10.19 2.75
N ARG A 354 -19.43 9.14 2.72
CA ARG A 354 -20.50 8.89 3.72
C ARG A 354 -20.65 7.40 4.05
N PRO A 355 -19.64 6.80 4.70
CA PRO A 355 -19.68 5.38 5.05
C PRO A 355 -20.98 5.01 5.79
N TRP A 356 -21.58 3.89 5.37
CA TRP A 356 -22.82 3.30 5.89
C TRP A 356 -24.10 4.13 5.75
N ASP A 357 -24.03 5.34 5.19
CA ASP A 357 -25.24 6.10 4.85
C ASP A 357 -25.93 5.48 3.61
N ILE A 358 -27.25 5.44 3.60
CA ILE A 358 -28.03 4.82 2.52
C ILE A 358 -27.80 5.53 1.18
N ASN A 359 -27.47 6.82 1.20
CA ASN A 359 -27.24 7.64 0.00
C ASN A 359 -25.78 7.66 -0.47
N ARG A 360 -24.92 6.73 0.01
CA ARG A 360 -23.55 6.60 -0.48
C ARG A 360 -23.54 6.08 -1.93
N ASP A 361 -22.68 6.63 -2.75
CA ASP A 361 -22.63 6.38 -4.21
C ASP A 361 -21.25 5.99 -4.73
N GLY A 362 -20.26 5.81 -3.86
CA GLY A 362 -18.88 5.48 -4.20
C GLY A 362 -17.89 6.15 -3.24
N PHE A 363 -16.63 5.77 -3.33
CA PHE A 363 -15.59 6.42 -2.54
C PHE A 363 -15.12 7.74 -3.18
N VAL A 364 -14.51 8.60 -2.39
CA VAL A 364 -13.80 9.78 -2.85
C VAL A 364 -12.31 9.48 -2.80
N ILE A 365 -11.59 9.62 -3.91
CA ILE A 365 -10.13 9.43 -3.96
C ILE A 365 -9.42 10.51 -3.14
N GLY A 366 -8.33 10.16 -2.46
CA GLY A 366 -7.48 11.10 -1.72
C GLY A 366 -6.00 10.76 -1.83
N ASP A 367 -5.16 11.74 -1.61
CA ASP A 367 -3.70 11.62 -1.52
C ASP A 367 -3.26 11.60 -0.05
N GLY A 368 -2.12 10.95 0.24
CA GLY A 368 -1.53 11.03 1.56
C GLY A 368 -0.43 10.04 1.86
N ALA A 369 0.09 10.14 3.08
CA ALA A 369 1.03 9.20 3.66
C ALA A 369 0.78 9.03 5.16
N GLY A 370 0.98 7.81 5.65
CA GLY A 370 1.05 7.50 7.07
C GLY A 370 2.26 6.60 7.35
N VAL A 371 2.99 6.91 8.41
CA VAL A 371 4.15 6.13 8.83
C VAL A 371 4.14 5.94 10.35
N LEU A 372 4.39 4.72 10.79
CA LEU A 372 4.59 4.36 12.18
C LEU A 372 6.04 3.93 12.39
N LEU A 373 6.61 4.28 13.52
CA LEU A 373 7.83 3.68 14.04
C LEU A 373 7.45 2.57 15.01
N LEU A 374 7.69 1.33 14.61
CA LEU A 374 7.56 0.15 15.45
C LEU A 374 8.90 -0.17 16.09
N GLU A 375 8.85 -0.61 17.33
CA GLU A 375 10.05 -0.87 18.11
C GLU A 375 9.86 -2.07 19.04
N ASP A 376 10.92 -2.86 19.23
CA ASP A 376 10.95 -3.86 20.29
C ASP A 376 10.77 -3.18 21.65
N LEU A 377 9.86 -3.70 22.46
CA LEU A 377 9.52 -3.10 23.76
C LEU A 377 10.74 -2.88 24.65
N GLU A 378 11.64 -3.86 24.75
CA GLU A 378 12.83 -3.73 25.61
C GLU A 378 13.85 -2.74 25.03
N HIS A 379 13.91 -2.62 23.69
CA HIS A 379 14.70 -1.58 23.03
C HIS A 379 14.11 -0.19 23.33
N ALA A 380 12.80 -0.02 23.18
CA ALA A 380 12.11 1.24 23.47
C ALA A 380 12.30 1.69 24.93
N LYS A 381 12.16 0.77 25.89
CA LYS A 381 12.42 1.03 27.32
C LYS A 381 13.85 1.47 27.59
N ARG A 382 14.86 0.78 27.02
CA ARG A 382 16.28 1.13 27.22
C ARG A 382 16.62 2.54 26.78
N ARG A 383 16.00 3.05 25.71
CA ARG A 383 16.24 4.41 25.25
C ARG A 383 15.28 5.46 25.85
N GLY A 384 14.36 5.04 26.72
CA GLY A 384 13.37 5.95 27.33
C GLY A 384 12.33 6.49 26.33
N ALA A 385 11.96 5.69 25.32
CA ALA A 385 10.99 6.09 24.32
C ALA A 385 9.59 6.30 24.90
N LYS A 386 8.87 7.30 24.39
CA LYS A 386 7.44 7.39 24.56
C LYS A 386 6.77 6.22 23.83
N ILE A 387 5.88 5.51 24.50
CA ILE A 387 5.10 4.42 23.92
C ILE A 387 3.67 4.89 23.76
N TYR A 388 3.16 4.87 22.54
CA TYR A 388 1.80 5.28 22.21
C TYR A 388 0.79 4.15 22.42
N ALA A 389 1.14 2.97 21.91
CA ALA A 389 0.32 1.77 21.97
C ALA A 389 1.19 0.52 21.80
N GLU A 390 0.66 -0.63 22.17
CA GLU A 390 1.24 -1.93 21.84
C GLU A 390 0.57 -2.48 20.59
N PHE A 391 1.36 -2.98 19.65
CA PHE A 391 0.89 -3.74 18.50
C PHE A 391 0.75 -5.20 18.90
N LEU A 392 -0.48 -5.72 18.92
CA LEU A 392 -0.76 -7.07 19.41
C LEU A 392 -0.61 -8.14 18.33
N GLY A 393 -0.77 -7.76 17.06
CA GLY A 393 -0.73 -8.70 15.95
C GLY A 393 -1.71 -8.32 14.86
N GLY A 394 -1.99 -9.26 13.99
CA GLY A 394 -2.92 -9.09 12.89
C GLY A 394 -2.86 -10.25 11.92
N SER A 395 -3.59 -10.15 10.84
CA SER A 395 -3.59 -11.15 9.78
C SER A 395 -3.79 -10.53 8.40
N TYR A 396 -3.53 -11.32 7.38
CA TYR A 396 -3.96 -11.06 6.02
C TYR A 396 -4.53 -12.35 5.40
N THR A 397 -5.54 -12.16 4.56
CA THR A 397 -6.24 -13.22 3.82
C THR A 397 -6.53 -12.77 2.39
N CYS A 398 -7.11 -13.62 1.60
CA CYS A 398 -7.58 -13.31 0.27
C CYS A 398 -9.01 -13.81 0.08
N ASP A 399 -9.87 -12.99 -0.53
CA ASP A 399 -11.24 -13.39 -0.90
C ASP A 399 -11.26 -14.46 -1.99
N ALA A 400 -10.23 -14.48 -2.86
CA ALA A 400 -10.12 -15.40 -3.99
C ALA A 400 -11.40 -15.47 -4.85
N TYR A 401 -12.06 -14.33 -5.03
CA TYR A 401 -13.38 -14.26 -5.66
C TYR A 401 -13.42 -13.38 -6.91
N HIS A 402 -13.15 -12.07 -6.77
CA HIS A 402 -13.29 -11.10 -7.86
C HIS A 402 -12.22 -10.02 -7.78
N LEU A 403 -11.93 -9.36 -8.92
CA LEU A 403 -10.88 -8.35 -9.02
C LEU A 403 -11.15 -7.11 -8.15
N THR A 404 -12.41 -6.68 -8.05
CA THR A 404 -12.80 -5.44 -7.38
C THR A 404 -13.89 -5.60 -6.32
N GLU A 405 -14.51 -6.78 -6.21
CA GLU A 405 -15.59 -7.05 -5.25
C GLU A 405 -15.17 -8.08 -4.21
N HIS A 406 -15.61 -7.86 -2.97
CA HIS A 406 -15.49 -8.85 -1.91
C HIS A 406 -16.39 -10.05 -2.16
N HIS A 407 -16.03 -11.19 -1.57
CA HIS A 407 -16.88 -12.38 -1.59
C HIS A 407 -18.32 -12.03 -1.18
N PRO A 408 -19.37 -12.55 -1.85
CA PRO A 408 -20.76 -12.14 -1.63
C PRO A 408 -21.24 -12.26 -0.17
N ASP A 409 -20.80 -13.28 0.55
CA ASP A 409 -21.17 -13.55 1.95
C ASP A 409 -20.22 -12.87 2.97
N GLY A 410 -19.16 -12.19 2.53
CA GLY A 410 -18.17 -11.55 3.42
C GLY A 410 -17.25 -12.53 4.14
N SER A 411 -17.21 -13.80 3.75
CA SER A 411 -16.43 -14.84 4.44
C SER A 411 -14.94 -14.54 4.51
N GLY A 412 -14.35 -13.91 3.48
CA GLY A 412 -12.94 -13.53 3.48
C GLY A 412 -12.62 -12.46 4.54
N LEU A 413 -13.55 -11.53 4.78
CA LEU A 413 -13.42 -10.49 5.81
C LEU A 413 -13.51 -11.12 7.21
N VAL A 414 -14.52 -11.98 7.43
CA VAL A 414 -14.68 -12.72 8.69
C VAL A 414 -13.43 -13.54 8.98
N LEU A 415 -12.96 -14.31 8.00
CA LEU A 415 -11.74 -15.12 8.13
C LEU A 415 -10.53 -14.27 8.52
N CYS A 416 -10.41 -13.06 7.94
CA CYS A 416 -9.31 -12.15 8.26
C CYS A 416 -9.37 -11.71 9.72
N ILE A 417 -10.53 -11.26 10.19
CA ILE A 417 -10.72 -10.81 11.57
C ILE A 417 -10.47 -11.97 12.56
N GLU A 418 -11.06 -13.13 12.34
CA GLU A 418 -10.90 -14.30 13.21
C GLU A 418 -9.44 -14.77 13.29
N LYS A 419 -8.72 -14.79 12.16
CA LYS A 419 -7.28 -15.11 12.15
C LYS A 419 -6.46 -14.06 12.90
N ALA A 420 -6.79 -12.76 12.78
CA ALA A 420 -6.11 -11.71 13.52
C ALA A 420 -6.27 -11.91 15.03
N LEU A 421 -7.47 -12.19 15.51
CA LEU A 421 -7.76 -12.50 16.91
C LEU A 421 -7.00 -13.75 17.38
N ALA A 422 -7.07 -14.83 16.61
CA ALA A 422 -6.40 -16.09 16.96
C ALA A 422 -4.87 -15.95 17.03
N GLN A 423 -4.26 -15.22 16.09
CA GLN A 423 -2.81 -15.02 16.05
C GLN A 423 -2.29 -14.09 17.15
N SER A 424 -3.10 -13.11 17.55
CA SER A 424 -2.76 -12.19 18.64
C SER A 424 -3.13 -12.71 20.03
N GLY A 425 -3.92 -13.78 20.12
CA GLY A 425 -4.43 -14.30 21.38
C GLY A 425 -5.45 -13.37 22.06
N VAL A 426 -6.06 -12.45 21.30
CA VAL A 426 -7.04 -11.48 21.80
C VAL A 426 -8.43 -12.12 21.81
N ALA A 427 -9.14 -12.00 22.94
CA ALA A 427 -10.54 -12.38 23.01
C ALA A 427 -11.40 -11.36 22.24
N LYS A 428 -12.39 -11.84 21.49
CA LYS A 428 -13.26 -10.95 20.71
C LYS A 428 -14.05 -9.96 21.57
N GLU A 429 -14.32 -10.33 22.82
CA GLU A 429 -15.00 -9.52 23.83
C GLU A 429 -14.18 -8.30 24.28
N ASP A 430 -12.84 -8.36 24.13
CA ASP A 430 -11.92 -7.27 24.47
C ASP A 430 -11.85 -6.19 23.37
N VAL A 431 -12.24 -6.53 22.13
CA VAL A 431 -12.26 -5.57 21.03
C VAL A 431 -13.48 -4.68 21.15
N ASN A 432 -13.29 -3.46 21.61
CA ASN A 432 -14.37 -2.49 21.77
C ASN A 432 -14.28 -1.26 20.84
N TYR A 433 -13.22 -1.19 20.00
CA TYR A 433 -13.12 -0.17 18.97
C TYR A 433 -12.66 -0.78 17.64
N VAL A 434 -13.31 -0.36 16.54
CA VAL A 434 -12.92 -0.71 15.19
C VAL A 434 -12.83 0.55 14.33
N ASN A 435 -11.62 0.85 13.84
CA ASN A 435 -11.43 1.75 12.72
C ASN A 435 -11.61 0.91 11.44
N ALA A 436 -12.79 1.01 10.86
CA ALA A 436 -13.21 0.16 9.76
C ALA A 436 -12.69 0.66 8.41
N TYR A 437 -12.67 -0.21 7.44
CA TYR A 437 -12.39 0.15 6.06
C TYR A 437 -13.39 1.18 5.53
N GLY A 438 -14.70 0.97 5.72
CA GLY A 438 -15.77 1.95 5.52
C GLY A 438 -15.53 2.90 4.36
N SER A 439 -15.58 2.40 3.12
CA SER A 439 -15.13 3.13 1.93
C SER A 439 -16.16 4.07 1.31
N SER A 440 -17.39 4.12 1.85
CA SER A 440 -18.54 4.83 1.26
C SER A 440 -19.03 4.19 -0.05
N THR A 441 -18.78 2.89 -0.25
CA THR A 441 -19.31 2.14 -1.39
C THR A 441 -20.50 1.30 -0.98
N PRO A 442 -21.57 1.23 -1.79
CA PRO A 442 -22.82 0.59 -1.39
C PRO A 442 -22.66 -0.85 -0.92
N ARG A 443 -21.87 -1.65 -1.64
CA ARG A 443 -21.73 -3.09 -1.37
C ARG A 443 -20.66 -3.43 -0.35
N ALA A 444 -19.50 -2.73 -0.37
CA ALA A 444 -18.39 -3.07 0.51
C ALA A 444 -18.70 -2.73 1.96
N ASP A 445 -19.24 -1.55 2.23
CA ASP A 445 -19.58 -1.10 3.59
C ASP A 445 -20.59 -2.03 4.25
N LEU A 446 -21.60 -2.52 3.51
CA LEU A 446 -22.60 -3.45 4.03
C LEU A 446 -21.98 -4.82 4.37
N LYS A 447 -21.08 -5.33 3.51
CA LYS A 447 -20.39 -6.61 3.75
C LYS A 447 -19.46 -6.52 4.96
N GLU A 448 -18.71 -5.42 5.08
CA GLU A 448 -17.86 -5.18 6.26
C GLU A 448 -18.68 -5.09 7.53
N TYR A 449 -19.75 -4.29 7.54
CA TYR A 449 -20.62 -4.17 8.70
C TYR A 449 -21.16 -5.54 9.15
N ARG A 450 -21.64 -6.37 8.22
CA ARG A 450 -22.12 -7.73 8.53
C ARG A 450 -21.01 -8.62 9.10
N ALA A 451 -19.79 -8.53 8.57
CA ALA A 451 -18.64 -9.27 9.09
C ALA A 451 -18.29 -8.82 10.52
N LEU A 452 -18.32 -7.51 10.80
CA LEU A 452 -18.08 -6.96 12.14
C LEU A 452 -19.15 -7.41 13.13
N ILE A 453 -20.43 -7.37 12.76
CA ILE A 453 -21.53 -7.86 13.63
C ILE A 453 -21.42 -9.39 13.83
N HIS A 454 -21.01 -10.16 12.84
CA HIS A 454 -20.76 -11.58 13.01
C HIS A 454 -19.67 -11.85 14.05
N CYS A 455 -18.56 -11.11 14.01
CA CYS A 455 -17.44 -11.32 14.91
C CYS A 455 -17.70 -10.72 16.31
N PHE A 456 -18.25 -9.51 16.38
CA PHE A 456 -18.28 -8.69 17.60
C PHE A 456 -19.67 -8.25 18.07
N GLY A 457 -20.74 -8.56 17.33
CA GLY A 457 -22.08 -8.01 17.59
C GLY A 457 -22.71 -8.33 18.94
N LYS A 458 -22.06 -9.18 19.76
CA LYS A 458 -22.46 -9.44 21.16
C LYS A 458 -21.76 -8.51 22.16
N ASN A 459 -20.79 -7.71 21.73
CA ASN A 459 -20.09 -6.77 22.60
C ASN A 459 -20.86 -5.44 22.65
N PRO A 460 -21.50 -5.08 23.79
CA PRO A 460 -22.28 -3.85 23.90
C PRO A 460 -21.42 -2.57 23.90
N GLU A 461 -20.12 -2.71 24.14
CA GLU A 461 -19.18 -1.58 24.15
C GLU A 461 -18.57 -1.32 22.76
N LEU A 462 -18.89 -2.12 21.75
CA LEU A 462 -18.32 -1.99 20.41
C LEU A 462 -18.66 -0.62 19.80
N ARG A 463 -17.63 0.08 19.31
CA ARG A 463 -17.74 1.31 18.54
C ARG A 463 -16.99 1.17 17.22
N VAL A 464 -17.65 1.55 16.13
CA VAL A 464 -17.12 1.42 14.77
C VAL A 464 -17.23 2.76 14.06
N ASN A 465 -16.15 3.22 13.45
CA ASN A 465 -16.16 4.40 12.59
C ASN A 465 -15.23 4.22 11.37
N SER A 466 -15.25 5.21 10.47
CA SER A 466 -14.32 5.27 9.33
C SER A 466 -13.73 6.67 9.19
N THR A 467 -12.41 6.74 9.18
CA THR A 467 -11.63 7.96 8.93
C THR A 467 -11.89 8.53 7.53
N LYS A 468 -12.28 7.69 6.58
CA LYS A 468 -12.54 8.06 5.19
C LYS A 468 -13.71 9.00 4.99
N SER A 469 -14.62 9.12 5.96
CA SER A 469 -15.67 10.15 5.91
C SER A 469 -15.10 11.57 5.78
N MET A 470 -13.87 11.80 6.27
CA MET A 470 -13.21 13.10 6.32
C MET A 470 -12.02 13.21 5.36
N THR A 471 -11.19 12.18 5.27
CA THR A 471 -9.99 12.20 4.42
C THR A 471 -10.24 11.80 2.98
N GLY A 472 -11.36 11.10 2.70
CA GLY A 472 -11.50 10.28 1.50
C GLY A 472 -10.66 9.01 1.60
N HIS A 473 -10.56 8.28 0.52
CA HIS A 473 -9.83 7.03 0.43
C HIS A 473 -8.41 7.27 -0.07
N LEU A 474 -7.41 7.18 0.81
CA LEU A 474 -5.99 7.46 0.51
C LEU A 474 -5.27 6.25 -0.14
N LEU A 475 -6.01 5.32 -0.74
CA LEU A 475 -5.49 4.14 -1.43
C LEU A 475 -4.55 3.31 -0.54
N GLY A 476 -3.32 3.06 -1.00
CA GLY A 476 -2.34 2.30 -0.23
C GLY A 476 -1.84 2.99 1.04
N ALA A 477 -2.05 4.29 1.19
CA ALA A 477 -1.75 5.05 2.41
C ALA A 477 -2.83 4.91 3.49
N SER A 478 -4.08 4.55 3.12
CA SER A 478 -5.25 4.55 4.02
C SER A 478 -4.98 3.84 5.33
N GLY A 479 -4.56 2.57 5.28
CA GLY A 479 -4.40 1.77 6.49
C GLY A 479 -3.37 2.32 7.47
N ALA A 480 -2.31 3.00 7.00
CA ALA A 480 -1.32 3.62 7.89
C ALA A 480 -1.86 4.90 8.55
N VAL A 481 -2.58 5.75 7.80
CA VAL A 481 -3.23 6.94 8.35
C VAL A 481 -4.30 6.53 9.37
N GLU A 482 -5.04 5.47 9.09
CA GLU A 482 -6.05 4.89 9.98
C GLU A 482 -5.42 4.23 11.22
N ALA A 483 -4.27 3.57 11.06
CA ALA A 483 -3.51 3.07 12.20
C ALA A 483 -3.00 4.21 13.10
N VAL A 484 -2.54 5.33 12.53
CA VAL A 484 -2.19 6.54 13.30
C VAL A 484 -3.42 7.09 14.03
N ALA A 485 -4.58 7.20 13.37
CA ALA A 485 -5.82 7.62 14.00
C ALA A 485 -6.24 6.68 15.14
N THR A 486 -6.09 5.36 14.95
CA THR A 486 -6.37 4.34 15.96
C THR A 486 -5.45 4.48 17.18
N VAL A 487 -4.16 4.66 16.97
CA VAL A 487 -3.15 4.88 18.02
C VAL A 487 -3.47 6.18 18.79
N LYS A 488 -3.87 7.24 18.10
CA LYS A 488 -4.28 8.51 18.72
C LYS A 488 -5.58 8.36 19.51
N ALA A 489 -6.55 7.56 19.03
CA ALA A 489 -7.76 7.24 19.79
C ALA A 489 -7.44 6.55 21.12
N ILE A 490 -6.54 5.55 21.09
CA ILE A 490 -6.04 4.87 22.30
C ILE A 490 -5.38 5.87 23.26
N GLN A 491 -4.55 6.79 22.74
CA GLN A 491 -3.82 7.76 23.56
C GLN A 491 -4.73 8.80 24.21
N THR A 492 -5.75 9.26 23.48
CA THR A 492 -6.58 10.38 23.93
C THR A 492 -7.86 9.94 24.67
N GLY A 493 -8.29 8.69 24.49
CA GLY A 493 -9.57 8.20 25.00
C GLY A 493 -10.79 8.77 24.25
N TRP A 494 -10.60 9.29 23.04
CA TRP A 494 -11.66 9.82 22.20
C TRP A 494 -11.65 9.15 20.85
N VAL A 495 -12.81 8.81 20.31
CA VAL A 495 -13.00 8.34 18.95
C VAL A 495 -13.65 9.43 18.10
N HIS A 496 -13.15 9.60 16.88
CA HIS A 496 -13.64 10.65 15.98
C HIS A 496 -15.03 10.30 15.41
N PRO A 497 -15.82 11.30 15.00
CA PRO A 497 -17.12 11.09 14.37
C PRO A 497 -16.99 10.35 13.03
N ASN A 498 -18.09 9.78 12.58
CA ASN A 498 -18.31 9.36 11.21
C ASN A 498 -19.24 10.39 10.56
N ILE A 499 -18.66 11.46 10.02
CA ILE A 499 -19.44 12.54 9.42
C ILE A 499 -20.25 12.03 8.21
N ASN A 500 -21.38 12.71 7.93
CA ASN A 500 -22.31 12.38 6.83
C ASN A 500 -23.11 11.07 6.99
N LEU A 501 -23.01 10.38 8.14
CA LEU A 501 -23.91 9.29 8.48
C LEU A 501 -25.22 9.88 9.05
N GLU A 502 -26.05 10.42 8.14
CA GLU A 502 -27.33 11.07 8.48
C GLU A 502 -28.49 10.05 8.42
N ASN A 503 -28.44 9.14 7.46
CA ASN A 503 -29.45 8.12 7.22
C ASN A 503 -28.76 6.75 7.13
N PRO A 504 -28.61 6.02 8.25
CA PRO A 504 -28.00 4.70 8.26
C PRO A 504 -28.71 3.75 7.30
N ASP A 505 -27.96 2.91 6.59
CA ASP A 505 -28.51 1.89 5.72
C ASP A 505 -29.32 0.85 6.52
N GLU A 506 -30.25 0.16 5.88
CA GLU A 506 -31.17 -0.77 6.55
C GLU A 506 -30.42 -1.87 7.33
N GLY A 507 -30.84 -2.07 8.58
CA GLY A 507 -30.27 -3.07 9.48
C GLY A 507 -28.97 -2.67 10.17
N MET A 508 -28.55 -1.40 10.09
CA MET A 508 -27.39 -0.89 10.82
C MET A 508 -27.77 -0.35 12.20
N ASP A 509 -27.03 -0.79 13.23
CA ASP A 509 -27.25 -0.38 14.62
C ASP A 509 -26.39 0.83 14.97
N MET A 510 -27.04 1.95 15.29
CA MET A 510 -26.39 3.18 15.72
C MET A 510 -25.77 3.10 17.13
N ASN A 511 -26.08 2.06 17.92
CA ASN A 511 -25.34 1.79 19.15
C ASN A 511 -23.94 1.23 18.87
N VAL A 512 -23.70 0.70 17.68
CA VAL A 512 -22.40 0.17 17.23
C VAL A 512 -21.64 1.23 16.43
N LEU A 513 -22.31 1.93 15.53
CA LEU A 513 -21.68 2.96 14.70
C LEU A 513 -21.52 4.27 15.46
N VAL A 514 -20.31 4.84 15.42
CA VAL A 514 -20.10 6.21 15.90
C VAL A 514 -20.85 7.17 14.96
N GLY A 515 -21.66 8.03 15.55
CA GLY A 515 -22.44 9.00 14.80
C GLY A 515 -21.63 10.23 14.35
N ILE A 516 -22.35 11.32 14.10
CA ILE A 516 -21.77 12.58 13.59
C ILE A 516 -21.01 13.40 14.66
N LYS A 517 -20.88 12.88 15.89
CA LYS A 517 -20.15 13.52 16.99
C LYS A 517 -19.07 12.58 17.51
N LYS A 518 -17.95 13.16 17.96
CA LYS A 518 -16.92 12.41 18.69
C LYS A 518 -17.45 11.86 20.01
N GLU A 519 -16.93 10.71 20.43
CA GLU A 519 -17.34 10.03 21.65
C GLU A 519 -16.12 9.70 22.53
N PRO A 520 -16.23 9.79 23.87
CA PRO A 520 -15.21 9.24 24.75
C PRO A 520 -15.31 7.71 24.76
N LEU A 521 -14.18 7.02 24.76
CA LEU A 521 -14.13 5.57 24.82
C LEU A 521 -12.86 5.10 25.53
N ASP A 522 -13.02 4.32 26.60
CA ASP A 522 -11.90 3.59 27.20
C ASP A 522 -11.58 2.35 26.34
N ILE A 523 -10.63 2.53 25.43
CA ILE A 523 -10.29 1.51 24.45
C ILE A 523 -9.49 0.40 25.13
N LYS A 524 -10.03 -0.82 25.13
CA LYS A 524 -9.36 -2.03 25.62
C LYS A 524 -8.47 -2.63 24.55
N VAL A 525 -9.04 -2.91 23.39
CA VAL A 525 -8.34 -3.34 22.16
C VAL A 525 -9.03 -2.67 20.96
N ALA A 526 -8.21 -2.12 20.08
CA ALA A 526 -8.64 -1.54 18.83
C ALA A 526 -8.26 -2.44 17.64
N LEU A 527 -9.17 -2.58 16.69
CA LEU A 527 -8.94 -3.24 15.40
C LEU A 527 -8.93 -2.19 14.29
N SER A 528 -7.99 -2.27 13.35
CA SER A 528 -8.00 -1.48 12.11
C SER A 528 -8.04 -2.41 10.90
N ASN A 529 -9.05 -2.21 10.04
CA ASN A 529 -9.29 -3.01 8.85
C ASN A 529 -8.89 -2.29 7.57
N SER A 530 -8.31 -3.03 6.64
CA SER A 530 -8.08 -2.57 5.27
C SER A 530 -8.34 -3.70 4.29
N PHE A 531 -9.20 -3.42 3.29
CA PHE A 531 -9.59 -4.38 2.27
C PHE A 531 -9.32 -3.78 0.88
N GLY A 532 -8.62 -4.53 0.02
CA GLY A 532 -8.14 -4.02 -1.26
C GLY A 532 -8.67 -4.78 -2.47
N PHE A 533 -8.66 -4.12 -3.62
CA PHE A 533 -8.86 -4.78 -4.90
C PHE A 533 -7.92 -5.98 -5.04
N GLY A 534 -8.38 -7.04 -5.73
CA GLY A 534 -7.70 -8.34 -5.74
C GLY A 534 -8.11 -9.25 -4.60
N GLY A 535 -9.02 -8.81 -3.71
CA GLY A 535 -9.46 -9.54 -2.53
C GLY A 535 -8.43 -9.56 -1.40
N HIS A 536 -7.53 -8.58 -1.35
CA HIS A 536 -6.53 -8.46 -0.29
C HIS A 536 -7.16 -7.93 0.99
N ASN A 537 -7.21 -8.74 2.03
CA ASN A 537 -7.77 -8.38 3.33
C ASN A 537 -6.68 -8.33 4.40
N SER A 538 -6.72 -7.33 5.27
CA SER A 538 -5.86 -7.22 6.43
C SER A 538 -6.61 -6.60 7.62
N SER A 539 -6.37 -7.17 8.80
CA SER A 539 -6.85 -6.68 10.10
C SER A 539 -5.66 -6.65 11.06
N ILE A 540 -5.43 -5.51 11.72
CA ILE A 540 -4.35 -5.30 12.69
C ILE A 540 -4.91 -4.82 14.02
N LEU A 541 -4.26 -5.20 15.13
CA LEU A 541 -4.74 -4.98 16.49
C LEU A 541 -3.75 -4.16 17.31
N PHE A 542 -4.28 -3.17 18.01
CA PHE A 542 -3.54 -2.34 18.96
C PHE A 542 -4.22 -2.31 20.33
N ALA A 543 -3.45 -2.12 21.38
CA ALA A 543 -3.96 -1.90 22.73
C ALA A 543 -3.19 -0.80 23.47
N PRO A 544 -3.76 -0.22 24.54
CA PRO A 544 -3.00 0.63 25.44
C PRO A 544 -1.79 -0.13 26.00
N TYR A 545 -0.62 0.52 25.99
CA TYR A 545 0.55 -0.05 26.63
C TYR A 545 0.36 -0.01 28.14
N LYS A 546 0.38 -1.18 28.80
CA LYS A 546 0.37 -1.31 30.25
C LYS A 546 1.79 -1.62 30.72
N CYS A 547 2.35 -0.75 31.57
CA CYS A 547 3.61 -1.00 32.25
C CYS A 547 3.33 -2.11 33.29
N ILE A 548 3.80 -3.34 33.00
CA ILE A 548 3.71 -4.47 33.93
C ILE A 548 4.98 -4.48 34.78
#